data_fb674e785f3021bf6aaf0a57eda6c7ca
#
_entry.id   fb674e785f3021bf6aaf0a57eda6c7ca
#
_cell.length_a   1.000
_cell.length_b   1.000
_cell.length_c   1.000
_cell.angle_alpha   90.00
_cell.angle_beta   90.00
_cell.angle_gamma   90.00
#
_symmetry.space_group_name_H-M   'P 1'
#
loop_
_entity.id
_entity.type
_entity.pdbx_description
1 polymer ?
#
loop_
_entity_poly.entity_id
_entity_poly.type
_entity_poly.pdbx_seq_one_letter_code
_entity_poly.pdbx_strand_id
1 'polypeptide(L)'
;MPRTPRLYAGEQLRALRRTAGLNQAAMAARLGISVSYLSQLESGDRPLTPAVTAALRRRHPGALIESEAPAMRLSGLAAALADPLLPPAPPPEAIERLAEERPEIADRIITLHAAVRAAEERLQMVEESMTSGISGAGARMPWEAVRDWFHFAGNYVDPLDRAAESLAEQLGPDETALVARLATHGIAIVAAPDEAAPLRALDRQRGTLSLNGAMPPESRRFLIAHQLVAIEFAGTIQEIVDGASVSSPEARNLLRIGLANYAAGALTMPYGRFRATARQMRHDIDRLCRRFGVSFEQACHRLSTLQRSGAEGIPFYFCRVDMAGNITKRHSATRLQFARFGGACPLWIVHEAVAIPDRIVVQHAETPDGVRYVSMAKGLVKPSGSFTRSPRRYAVTLGCEAEHAADFVYADALDRTAPPIPIGISCRLCPRDDCDQRAFPPADRDIAVDPDLRGTVPYRVV
;
A
#
# COMPACT_ATOMS: atom_id res chain seq x y z
N MET A 1 23.09 23.62 4.94
CA MET A 1 21.97 23.60 5.92
C MET A 1 20.71 23.21 5.16
N PRO A 2 19.97 22.19 5.57
CA PRO A 2 18.72 21.82 4.90
C PRO A 2 17.74 23.00 5.01
N ARG A 3 17.15 23.41 3.90
CA ARG A 3 16.11 24.43 3.85
C ARG A 3 14.85 23.86 4.53
N THR A 4 14.33 24.56 5.52
CA THR A 4 13.04 24.22 6.14
C THR A 4 11.95 24.26 5.06
N PRO A 5 11.13 23.22 4.89
CA PRO A 5 10.08 23.18 3.89
C PRO A 5 9.14 24.37 4.07
N ARG A 6 8.78 25.03 2.97
CA ARG A 6 7.84 26.16 2.96
C ARG A 6 6.42 25.63 2.98
N LEU A 7 5.64 25.99 4.00
CA LEU A 7 4.27 25.54 4.17
C LEU A 7 3.29 26.59 3.60
N TYR A 8 2.62 26.26 2.50
CA TYR A 8 1.53 27.04 1.92
C TYR A 8 0.19 26.40 2.34
N ALA A 9 -0.61 27.12 3.12
CA ALA A 9 -1.89 26.64 3.65
C ALA A 9 -2.99 27.69 3.56
N GLY A 10 -3.01 28.47 2.46
CA GLY A 10 -3.87 29.63 2.31
C GLY A 10 -5.35 29.30 2.36
N GLU A 11 -5.77 28.25 1.67
CA GLU A 11 -7.18 27.82 1.65
C GLU A 11 -7.63 27.28 3.01
N GLN A 12 -6.77 26.50 3.68
CA GLN A 12 -7.02 25.98 5.02
C GLN A 12 -7.12 27.11 6.05
N LEU A 13 -6.25 28.13 5.94
CA LEU A 13 -6.27 29.31 6.80
C LEU A 13 -7.54 30.12 6.59
N ARG A 14 -7.99 30.27 5.33
CA ARG A 14 -9.25 30.93 4.97
C ARG A 14 -10.47 30.16 5.50
N ALA A 15 -10.47 28.84 5.35
CA ALA A 15 -11.52 27.97 5.88
C ALA A 15 -11.61 28.07 7.40
N LEU A 16 -10.46 27.97 8.09
CA LEU A 16 -10.36 28.12 9.54
C LEU A 16 -10.94 29.47 10.02
N ARG A 17 -10.57 30.55 9.34
CA ARG A 17 -11.10 31.89 9.67
C ARG A 17 -12.63 31.96 9.53
N ARG A 18 -13.16 31.41 8.44
CA ARG A 18 -14.62 31.38 8.19
C ARG A 18 -15.35 30.54 9.25
N THR A 19 -14.83 29.35 9.55
CA THR A 19 -15.41 28.47 10.60
C THR A 19 -15.37 29.13 11.99
N ALA A 20 -14.31 29.90 12.26
CA ALA A 20 -14.21 30.68 13.49
C ALA A 20 -15.09 31.95 13.53
N GLY A 21 -15.83 32.24 12.45
CA GLY A 21 -16.68 33.45 12.36
C GLY A 21 -15.91 34.76 12.32
N LEU A 22 -14.62 34.74 11.91
CA LEU A 22 -13.74 35.91 11.96
C LEU A 22 -13.65 36.60 10.60
N ASN A 23 -13.58 37.95 10.61
CA ASN A 23 -13.09 38.68 9.44
C ASN A 23 -11.55 38.70 9.39
N GLN A 24 -10.98 39.16 8.30
CA GLN A 24 -9.51 39.18 8.11
C GLN A 24 -8.82 40.04 9.18
N ALA A 25 -9.39 41.19 9.57
CA ALA A 25 -8.82 42.06 10.58
C ALA A 25 -8.74 41.38 11.95
N ALA A 26 -9.82 40.72 12.36
CA ALA A 26 -9.88 40.02 13.63
C ALA A 26 -8.91 38.80 13.66
N MET A 27 -8.82 38.07 12.57
CA MET A 27 -7.87 36.94 12.47
C MET A 27 -6.42 37.43 12.46
N ALA A 28 -6.11 38.48 11.73
CA ALA A 28 -4.77 39.10 11.70
C ALA A 28 -4.34 39.58 13.09
N ALA A 29 -5.21 40.26 13.80
CA ALA A 29 -4.97 40.70 15.18
C ALA A 29 -4.73 39.53 16.13
N ARG A 30 -5.48 38.42 15.99
CA ARG A 30 -5.30 37.19 16.78
C ARG A 30 -3.97 36.53 16.52
N LEU A 31 -3.47 36.57 15.28
CA LEU A 31 -2.21 35.96 14.89
C LEU A 31 -1.00 36.88 15.11
N GLY A 32 -1.24 38.16 15.45
CA GLY A 32 -0.18 39.16 15.62
C GLY A 32 0.49 39.57 14.33
N ILE A 33 -0.25 39.58 13.20
CA ILE A 33 0.24 39.94 11.87
C ILE A 33 -0.62 41.06 11.25
N SER A 34 -0.13 41.68 10.17
CA SER A 34 -0.91 42.67 9.43
C SER A 34 -2.02 41.99 8.58
N VAL A 35 -3.11 42.74 8.34
CA VAL A 35 -4.22 42.28 7.48
C VAL A 35 -3.73 41.98 6.06
N SER A 36 -2.84 42.80 5.52
CA SER A 36 -2.21 42.63 4.22
C SER A 36 -1.39 41.32 4.16
N TYR A 37 -0.64 41.02 5.22
CA TYR A 37 0.14 39.78 5.29
C TYR A 37 -0.77 38.56 5.42
N LEU A 38 -1.87 38.63 6.21
CA LEU A 38 -2.86 37.57 6.27
C LEU A 38 -3.50 37.34 4.90
N SER A 39 -3.83 38.38 4.16
CA SER A 39 -4.37 38.26 2.79
C SER A 39 -3.42 37.52 1.86
N GLN A 40 -2.11 37.83 1.91
CA GLN A 40 -1.08 37.13 1.14
C GLN A 40 -0.89 35.67 1.56
N LEU A 41 -1.10 35.35 2.83
CA LEU A 41 -1.10 33.97 3.31
C LEU A 41 -2.34 33.20 2.82
N GLU A 42 -3.53 33.83 2.86
CA GLU A 42 -4.79 33.24 2.42
C GLU A 42 -4.88 33.08 0.89
N SER A 43 -4.20 33.94 0.11
CA SER A 43 -4.11 33.80 -1.35
C SER A 43 -3.06 32.76 -1.80
N GLY A 44 -2.20 32.33 -0.88
CA GLY A 44 -1.10 31.42 -1.20
C GLY A 44 0.13 32.13 -1.79
N ASP A 45 0.18 33.46 -1.77
CA ASP A 45 1.32 34.24 -2.29
C ASP A 45 2.55 34.16 -1.37
N ARG A 46 2.32 33.74 -0.11
CA ARG A 46 3.41 33.57 0.87
C ARG A 46 3.22 32.31 1.72
N PRO A 47 4.32 31.63 2.08
CA PRO A 47 4.29 30.49 2.99
C PRO A 47 4.04 30.95 4.43
N LEU A 48 3.43 30.06 5.23
CA LEU A 48 3.35 30.24 6.68
C LEU A 48 4.75 30.24 7.30
N THR A 49 5.06 31.26 8.07
CA THR A 49 6.30 31.27 8.86
C THR A 49 6.14 30.40 10.12
N PRO A 50 7.25 29.87 10.69
CA PRO A 50 7.21 29.13 11.96
C PRO A 50 6.51 29.91 13.08
N ALA A 51 6.65 31.24 13.12
CA ALA A 51 5.99 32.09 14.11
C ALA A 51 4.46 32.10 13.93
N VAL A 52 3.98 32.21 12.69
CA VAL A 52 2.52 32.18 12.39
C VAL A 52 1.97 30.79 12.65
N THR A 53 2.67 29.72 12.28
CA THR A 53 2.28 28.34 12.58
C THR A 53 2.20 28.08 14.08
N ALA A 54 3.15 28.57 14.85
CA ALA A 54 3.11 28.48 16.32
C ALA A 54 1.95 29.28 16.93
N ALA A 55 1.63 30.46 16.38
CA ALA A 55 0.49 31.25 16.81
C ALA A 55 -0.86 30.55 16.50
N LEU A 56 -0.97 29.93 15.32
CA LEU A 56 -2.14 29.13 14.93
C LEU A 56 -2.34 27.93 15.87
N ARG A 57 -1.30 27.14 16.14
CA ARG A 57 -1.37 26.00 17.07
C ARG A 57 -1.80 26.41 18.49
N ARG A 58 -1.32 27.53 19.00
CA ARG A 58 -1.71 28.02 20.33
C ARG A 58 -3.13 28.51 20.41
N ARG A 59 -3.64 29.15 19.35
CA ARG A 59 -4.94 29.85 19.35
C ARG A 59 -6.08 28.98 18.82
N HIS A 60 -5.74 27.96 18.01
CA HIS A 60 -6.68 27.02 17.41
C HIS A 60 -6.11 25.60 17.49
N PRO A 61 -6.08 24.99 18.71
CA PRO A 61 -5.45 23.68 18.91
C PRO A 61 -6.11 22.51 18.16
N GLY A 62 -7.34 22.71 17.63
CA GLY A 62 -8.01 21.75 16.75
C GLY A 62 -7.83 22.01 15.25
N ALA A 63 -7.11 23.09 14.88
CA ALA A 63 -6.80 23.36 13.49
C ALA A 63 -5.51 22.62 13.10
N LEU A 64 -5.66 21.39 12.63
CA LEU A 64 -4.58 20.61 12.03
C LEU A 64 -4.17 21.27 10.71
N ILE A 65 -3.29 22.27 10.77
CA ILE A 65 -2.46 22.69 9.65
C ILE A 65 -1.22 21.79 9.68
N GLU A 66 -1.43 20.50 9.63
CA GLU A 66 -0.38 19.49 9.42
C GLU A 66 -0.44 19.09 7.96
N SER A 67 0.52 19.59 7.22
CA SER A 67 0.79 19.17 5.87
C SER A 67 1.59 17.86 5.92
N GLU A 68 0.94 16.73 6.01
CA GLU A 68 1.55 15.42 5.66
C GLU A 68 1.69 15.25 4.14
N ALA A 69 1.15 16.20 3.39
CA ALA A 69 1.08 16.18 1.94
C ALA A 69 2.36 16.54 1.16
N PRO A 70 3.41 17.26 1.63
CA PRO A 70 4.47 17.72 0.73
C PRO A 70 5.32 16.59 0.16
N ALA A 71 5.74 15.62 0.97
CA ALA A 71 6.61 14.54 0.49
C ALA A 71 5.86 13.57 -0.44
N MET A 72 4.62 13.19 -0.08
CA MET A 72 3.78 12.36 -0.94
C MET A 72 3.36 13.07 -2.23
N ARG A 73 3.03 14.36 -2.13
CA ARG A 73 2.72 15.19 -3.31
C ARG A 73 3.93 15.33 -4.22
N LEU A 74 5.11 15.61 -3.68
CA LEU A 74 6.34 15.71 -4.45
C LEU A 74 6.67 14.40 -5.18
N SER A 75 6.62 13.28 -4.48
CA SER A 75 6.84 11.95 -5.05
C SER A 75 5.79 11.60 -6.12
N GLY A 76 4.52 11.84 -5.84
CA GLY A 76 3.43 11.60 -6.78
C GLY A 76 3.51 12.50 -8.03
N LEU A 77 3.85 13.77 -7.84
CA LEU A 77 4.05 14.72 -8.94
C LEU A 77 5.26 14.36 -9.79
N ALA A 78 6.38 14.00 -9.16
CA ALA A 78 7.57 13.56 -9.88
C ALA A 78 7.30 12.30 -10.70
N ALA A 79 6.59 11.32 -10.14
CA ALA A 79 6.17 10.12 -10.87
C ALA A 79 5.25 10.44 -12.05
N ALA A 80 4.28 11.35 -11.85
CA ALA A 80 3.36 11.76 -12.92
C ALA A 80 4.07 12.50 -14.07
N LEU A 81 5.06 13.35 -13.76
CA LEU A 81 5.81 14.11 -14.76
C LEU A 81 6.94 13.29 -15.40
N ALA A 82 7.32 12.16 -14.84
CA ALA A 82 8.27 11.22 -15.42
C ALA A 82 7.61 10.16 -16.30
N ASP A 83 6.29 10.30 -16.57
CA ASP A 83 5.58 9.38 -17.44
C ASP A 83 6.20 9.34 -18.85
N PRO A 84 6.51 8.15 -19.41
CA PRO A 84 7.12 8.00 -20.74
C PRO A 84 6.32 8.63 -21.89
N LEU A 85 5.02 8.84 -21.72
CA LEU A 85 4.17 9.51 -22.70
C LEU A 85 4.35 11.03 -22.74
N LEU A 86 5.06 11.58 -21.76
CA LEU A 86 5.33 13.01 -21.66
C LEU A 86 6.73 13.36 -22.21
N PRO A 87 6.97 14.61 -22.60
CA PRO A 87 8.32 15.09 -22.86
C PRO A 87 9.23 14.88 -21.64
N PRO A 88 10.58 14.95 -21.80
CA PRO A 88 11.51 14.77 -20.70
C PRO A 88 11.10 15.56 -19.45
N ALA A 89 11.13 14.90 -18.30
CA ALA A 89 10.69 15.48 -17.03
C ALA A 89 11.42 16.82 -16.74
N PRO A 90 10.70 17.79 -16.15
CA PRO A 90 11.32 19.03 -15.69
C PRO A 90 12.41 18.76 -14.65
N PRO A 91 13.37 19.70 -14.47
CA PRO A 91 14.40 19.54 -13.45
C PRO A 91 13.78 19.47 -12.05
N PRO A 92 14.37 18.69 -11.11
CA PRO A 92 13.82 18.43 -9.77
C PRO A 92 13.39 19.70 -9.01
N GLU A 93 14.15 20.79 -9.13
CA GLU A 93 13.82 22.05 -8.46
C GLU A 93 12.54 22.71 -9.01
N ALA A 94 12.17 22.45 -10.26
CA ALA A 94 10.92 22.94 -10.83
C ALA A 94 9.73 22.13 -10.32
N ILE A 95 9.91 20.81 -10.13
CA ILE A 95 8.90 19.91 -9.57
C ILE A 95 8.65 20.26 -8.09
N GLU A 96 9.73 20.48 -7.32
CA GLU A 96 9.64 20.92 -5.92
C GLU A 96 8.88 22.24 -5.79
N ARG A 97 9.23 23.24 -6.59
CA ARG A 97 8.52 24.53 -6.61
C ARG A 97 7.04 24.37 -6.94
N LEU A 98 6.69 23.56 -7.93
CA LEU A 98 5.29 23.33 -8.29
C LEU A 98 4.52 22.65 -7.17
N ALA A 99 5.13 21.66 -6.50
CA ALA A 99 4.52 20.97 -5.37
C ALA A 99 4.31 21.87 -4.15
N GLU A 100 5.23 22.81 -3.91
CA GLU A 100 5.19 23.72 -2.77
C GLU A 100 4.33 24.96 -3.01
N GLU A 101 4.46 25.61 -4.19
CA GLU A 101 3.83 26.89 -4.49
C GLU A 101 2.41 26.74 -5.03
N ARG A 102 2.09 25.62 -5.68
CA ARG A 102 0.78 25.33 -6.31
C ARG A 102 0.28 23.91 -6.00
N PRO A 103 0.09 23.59 -4.72
CA PRO A 103 -0.29 22.24 -4.29
C PRO A 103 -1.59 21.74 -4.96
N GLU A 104 -2.56 22.62 -5.20
CA GLU A 104 -3.80 22.28 -5.87
C GLU A 104 -3.60 21.88 -7.35
N ILE A 105 -2.61 22.47 -8.04
CA ILE A 105 -2.26 22.10 -9.41
C ILE A 105 -1.52 20.75 -9.39
N ALA A 106 -0.59 20.58 -8.47
CA ALA A 106 0.14 19.33 -8.30
C ALA A 106 -0.81 18.15 -8.03
N ASP A 107 -1.78 18.32 -7.12
CA ASP A 107 -2.79 17.30 -6.79
C ASP A 107 -3.71 16.99 -7.99
N ARG A 108 -4.04 17.98 -8.82
CA ARG A 108 -4.79 17.77 -10.06
C ARG A 108 -3.98 17.00 -11.11
N ILE A 109 -2.69 17.31 -11.27
CA ILE A 109 -1.82 16.56 -12.19
C ILE A 109 -1.71 15.10 -11.75
N ILE A 110 -1.46 14.84 -10.46
CA ILE A 110 -1.42 13.49 -9.90
C ILE A 110 -2.74 12.75 -10.16
N THR A 111 -3.87 13.42 -9.92
CA THR A 111 -5.20 12.85 -10.12
C THR A 111 -5.48 12.55 -11.60
N LEU A 112 -5.12 13.47 -12.49
CA LEU A 112 -5.27 13.27 -13.93
C LEU A 112 -4.40 12.13 -14.44
N HIS A 113 -3.14 12.08 -14.03
CA HIS A 113 -2.24 11.00 -14.39
C HIS A 113 -2.78 9.65 -13.92
N ALA A 114 -3.25 9.56 -12.66
CA ALA A 114 -3.89 8.37 -12.15
C ALA A 114 -5.15 7.98 -12.94
N ALA A 115 -5.95 8.95 -13.38
CA ALA A 115 -7.14 8.70 -14.20
C ALA A 115 -6.77 8.21 -15.61
N VAL A 116 -5.74 8.77 -16.24
CA VAL A 116 -5.23 8.32 -17.54
C VAL A 116 -4.74 6.88 -17.42
N ARG A 117 -3.90 6.57 -16.45
CA ARG A 117 -3.41 5.21 -16.21
C ARG A 117 -4.54 4.22 -15.97
N ALA A 118 -5.57 4.62 -15.20
CA ALA A 118 -6.77 3.79 -14.99
C ALA A 118 -7.61 3.62 -16.27
N ALA A 119 -7.58 4.57 -17.20
CA ALA A 119 -8.26 4.46 -18.49
C ALA A 119 -7.50 3.53 -19.45
N GLU A 120 -6.19 3.65 -19.55
CA GLU A 120 -5.32 2.75 -20.32
C GLU A 120 -5.48 1.30 -19.87
N GLU A 121 -5.50 1.06 -18.57
CA GLU A 121 -5.71 -0.28 -18.02
C GLU A 121 -7.11 -0.83 -18.31
N ARG A 122 -8.14 0.03 -18.34
CA ARG A 122 -9.49 -0.38 -18.77
C ARG A 122 -9.53 -0.76 -20.23
N LEU A 123 -8.84 -0.03 -21.09
CA LEU A 123 -8.71 -0.38 -22.51
C LEU A 123 -8.02 -1.74 -22.67
N GLN A 124 -6.93 -1.97 -21.97
CA GLN A 124 -6.24 -3.27 -21.96
C GLN A 124 -7.16 -4.41 -21.49
N MET A 125 -7.98 -4.17 -20.45
CA MET A 125 -8.97 -5.17 -19.99
C MET A 125 -10.02 -5.48 -21.06
N VAL A 126 -10.51 -4.46 -21.76
CA VAL A 126 -11.48 -4.64 -22.84
C VAL A 126 -10.85 -5.45 -23.98
N GLU A 127 -9.62 -5.18 -24.36
CA GLU A 127 -8.88 -5.92 -25.37
C GLU A 127 -8.64 -7.38 -24.95
N GLU A 128 -8.25 -7.62 -23.70
CA GLU A 128 -8.07 -8.98 -23.14
C GLU A 128 -9.42 -9.73 -23.06
N SER A 129 -10.51 -9.06 -22.70
CA SER A 129 -11.82 -9.68 -22.62
C SER A 129 -12.43 -9.96 -24.00
N MET A 130 -12.20 -9.09 -24.98
CA MET A 130 -12.59 -9.33 -26.38
C MET A 130 -11.83 -10.53 -26.96
N THR A 131 -10.56 -10.69 -26.61
CA THR A 131 -9.74 -11.82 -27.04
C THR A 131 -10.12 -13.13 -26.34
N SER A 132 -10.68 -13.06 -25.12
CA SER A 132 -11.11 -14.23 -24.33
C SER A 132 -12.60 -14.55 -24.43
N GLY A 133 -13.39 -13.78 -25.20
CA GLY A 133 -14.83 -14.01 -25.40
C GLY A 133 -15.72 -13.72 -24.18
N ILE A 134 -15.22 -13.02 -23.16
CA ILE A 134 -15.97 -12.66 -21.96
C ILE A 134 -16.60 -11.28 -22.14
N SER A 135 -17.90 -11.23 -22.43
CA SER A 135 -18.66 -9.99 -22.56
C SER A 135 -18.98 -9.41 -21.17
N GLY A 136 -18.49 -8.21 -20.86
CA GLY A 136 -18.85 -7.51 -19.60
C GLY A 136 -17.77 -6.61 -19.00
N ALA A 137 -16.68 -6.33 -19.68
CA ALA A 137 -15.48 -5.69 -19.13
C ALA A 137 -15.49 -4.15 -19.21
N GLY A 138 -16.55 -3.50 -18.75
CA GLY A 138 -16.56 -2.02 -18.69
C GLY A 138 -16.64 -1.44 -17.28
N ALA A 139 -16.95 -2.24 -16.27
CA ALA A 139 -17.13 -1.78 -14.90
C ALA A 139 -15.91 -2.12 -14.05
N ARG A 140 -15.32 -1.12 -13.38
CA ARG A 140 -14.26 -1.29 -12.40
C ARG A 140 -14.71 -2.25 -11.31
N MET A 141 -13.96 -3.33 -11.10
CA MET A 141 -14.32 -4.33 -10.10
C MET A 141 -14.20 -3.77 -8.68
N PRO A 142 -15.11 -4.13 -7.75
CA PRO A 142 -15.12 -3.56 -6.40
C PRO A 142 -13.78 -3.67 -5.66
N TRP A 143 -13.07 -4.80 -5.79
CA TRP A 143 -11.76 -4.98 -5.14
C TRP A 143 -10.64 -4.14 -5.75
N GLU A 144 -10.76 -3.74 -7.01
CA GLU A 144 -9.79 -2.85 -7.67
C GLU A 144 -9.90 -1.44 -7.11
N ALA A 145 -11.13 -0.96 -6.92
CA ALA A 145 -11.37 0.34 -6.31
C ALA A 145 -10.77 0.42 -4.89
N VAL A 146 -10.91 -0.66 -4.10
CA VAL A 146 -10.33 -0.75 -2.76
C VAL A 146 -8.81 -0.79 -2.80
N ARG A 147 -8.25 -1.58 -3.71
CA ARG A 147 -6.79 -1.67 -3.89
C ARG A 147 -6.18 -0.33 -4.27
N ASP A 148 -6.81 0.39 -5.19
CA ASP A 148 -6.36 1.70 -5.61
C ASP A 148 -6.48 2.71 -4.47
N TRP A 149 -7.54 2.64 -3.68
CA TRP A 149 -7.68 3.48 -2.50
C TRP A 149 -6.51 3.30 -1.53
N PHE A 150 -6.13 2.04 -1.19
CA PHE A 150 -4.97 1.79 -0.35
C PHE A 150 -3.66 2.28 -0.98
N HIS A 151 -3.51 2.13 -2.29
CA HIS A 151 -2.34 2.64 -3.01
C HIS A 151 -2.24 4.17 -2.91
N PHE A 152 -3.34 4.89 -3.16
CA PHE A 152 -3.38 6.36 -3.00
C PHE A 152 -3.17 6.83 -1.56
N ALA A 153 -3.59 6.04 -0.59
CA ALA A 153 -3.29 6.29 0.83
C ALA A 153 -1.84 5.93 1.23
N GLY A 154 -0.96 5.62 0.27
CA GLY A 154 0.43 5.20 0.52
C GLY A 154 0.53 3.91 1.35
N ASN A 155 -0.51 3.08 1.35
CA ASN A 155 -0.65 1.88 2.18
C ASN A 155 -0.54 2.14 3.70
N TYR A 156 -0.69 3.39 4.14
CA TYR A 156 -0.66 3.81 5.53
C TYR A 156 -1.93 4.60 5.88
N VAL A 157 -2.58 4.23 6.99
CA VAL A 157 -3.84 4.86 7.43
C VAL A 157 -3.64 5.39 8.86
N ASP A 158 -3.14 6.63 8.96
CA ASP A 158 -2.66 7.23 10.22
C ASP A 158 -3.68 7.12 11.37
N PRO A 159 -4.97 7.52 11.24
CA PRO A 159 -5.90 7.47 12.36
C PRO A 159 -6.12 6.07 12.90
N LEU A 160 -6.17 5.05 12.03
CA LEU A 160 -6.33 3.65 12.44
C LEU A 160 -5.04 3.08 13.05
N ASP A 161 -3.90 3.46 12.49
CA ASP A 161 -2.60 2.98 12.97
C ASP A 161 -2.31 3.49 14.38
N ARG A 162 -2.53 4.80 14.63
CA ARG A 162 -2.36 5.40 15.96
C ARG A 162 -3.35 4.86 16.98
N ALA A 163 -4.62 4.71 16.61
CA ALA A 163 -5.62 4.12 17.48
C ALA A 163 -5.26 2.68 17.86
N ALA A 164 -4.80 1.88 16.89
CA ALA A 164 -4.40 0.51 17.12
C ALA A 164 -3.12 0.40 17.99
N GLU A 165 -2.17 1.30 17.81
CA GLU A 165 -0.96 1.38 18.64
C GLU A 165 -1.31 1.71 20.09
N SER A 166 -2.17 2.71 20.32
CA SER A 166 -2.66 3.06 21.66
C SER A 166 -3.45 1.93 22.31
N LEU A 167 -4.31 1.24 21.56
CA LEU A 167 -5.05 0.09 22.08
C LEU A 167 -4.12 -1.08 22.43
N ALA A 168 -3.08 -1.31 21.62
CA ALA A 168 -2.08 -2.34 21.90
C ALA A 168 -1.27 -2.07 23.18
N GLU A 169 -0.99 -0.80 23.48
CA GLU A 169 -0.33 -0.40 24.74
C GLU A 169 -1.21 -0.70 25.97
N GLN A 170 -2.54 -0.52 25.83
CA GLN A 170 -3.49 -0.80 26.90
C GLN A 170 -3.69 -2.30 27.15
N LEU A 171 -3.79 -3.10 26.07
CA LEU A 171 -4.11 -4.51 26.16
C LEU A 171 -2.90 -5.43 26.37
N GLY A 172 -1.73 -5.00 25.92
CA GLY A 172 -0.56 -5.88 25.85
C GLY A 172 -0.63 -6.90 24.70
N PRO A 173 0.33 -7.84 24.60
CA PRO A 173 0.52 -8.69 23.44
C PRO A 173 -0.36 -9.95 23.41
N ASP A 174 -1.08 -10.28 24.47
CA ASP A 174 -1.68 -11.59 24.66
C ASP A 174 -3.07 -11.73 24.00
N GLU A 175 -3.37 -12.91 23.45
CA GLU A 175 -4.70 -13.22 22.91
C GLU A 175 -5.78 -13.14 24.00
N THR A 176 -5.46 -13.53 25.21
CA THR A 176 -6.40 -13.48 26.35
C THR A 176 -6.91 -12.07 26.63
N ALA A 177 -6.08 -11.06 26.48
CA ALA A 177 -6.49 -9.67 26.64
C ALA A 177 -7.44 -9.22 25.52
N LEU A 178 -7.22 -9.66 24.28
CA LEU A 178 -8.13 -9.41 23.16
C LEU A 178 -9.50 -10.07 23.41
N VAL A 179 -9.50 -11.32 23.90
CA VAL A 179 -10.73 -12.06 24.23
C VAL A 179 -11.49 -11.38 25.38
N ALA A 180 -10.78 -11.00 26.45
CA ALA A 180 -11.38 -10.27 27.58
C ALA A 180 -11.99 -8.93 27.13
N ARG A 181 -11.31 -8.20 26.23
CA ARG A 181 -11.83 -6.95 25.69
C ARG A 181 -13.07 -7.17 24.82
N LEU A 182 -13.12 -8.22 23.99
CA LEU A 182 -14.33 -8.57 23.24
C LEU A 182 -15.49 -8.92 24.16
N ALA A 183 -15.23 -9.60 25.28
CA ALA A 183 -16.26 -9.92 26.26
C ALA A 183 -16.90 -8.66 26.90
N THR A 184 -16.16 -7.57 27.06
CA THR A 184 -16.75 -6.27 27.51
C THR A 184 -17.74 -5.67 26.50
N HIS A 185 -17.65 -6.08 25.22
CA HIS A 185 -18.61 -5.73 24.17
C HIS A 185 -19.73 -6.79 24.02
N GLY A 186 -19.86 -7.72 24.98
CA GLY A 186 -20.88 -8.77 24.95
C GLY A 186 -20.62 -9.85 23.91
N ILE A 187 -19.37 -10.05 23.47
CA ILE A 187 -19.02 -11.06 22.48
C ILE A 187 -18.21 -12.19 23.10
N ALA A 188 -18.77 -13.39 23.07
CA ALA A 188 -18.09 -14.62 23.47
C ALA A 188 -17.52 -15.35 22.25
N ILE A 189 -16.32 -15.92 22.40
CA ILE A 189 -15.69 -16.72 21.34
C ILE A 189 -16.11 -18.17 21.49
N VAL A 190 -16.59 -18.77 20.40
CA VAL A 190 -17.00 -20.17 20.33
C VAL A 190 -16.26 -20.89 19.19
N ALA A 191 -16.10 -22.20 19.32
CA ALA A 191 -15.61 -23.02 18.22
C ALA A 191 -16.69 -23.12 17.13
N ALA A 192 -16.28 -23.11 15.86
CA ALA A 192 -17.19 -23.36 14.76
C ALA A 192 -17.73 -24.81 14.84
N PRO A 193 -18.97 -25.06 14.37
CA PRO A 193 -19.63 -26.36 14.51
C PRO A 193 -18.95 -27.47 13.71
N ASP A 194 -18.28 -27.12 12.61
CA ASP A 194 -17.57 -28.10 11.79
C ASP A 194 -16.37 -27.42 11.06
N GLU A 195 -15.50 -28.23 10.47
CA GLU A 195 -14.33 -27.76 9.71
C GLU A 195 -14.71 -27.08 8.39
N ALA A 196 -15.94 -27.30 7.88
CA ALA A 196 -16.44 -26.66 6.67
C ALA A 196 -16.97 -25.24 6.93
N ALA A 197 -17.18 -24.89 8.20
CA ALA A 197 -17.65 -23.57 8.60
C ALA A 197 -16.71 -22.46 8.12
N PRO A 198 -17.20 -21.23 7.92
CA PRO A 198 -16.38 -20.07 7.65
C PRO A 198 -15.25 -19.91 8.67
N LEU A 199 -14.12 -19.33 8.24
CA LEU A 199 -13.00 -19.08 9.16
C LEU A 199 -13.44 -18.25 10.38
N ARG A 200 -14.42 -17.33 10.16
CA ARG A 200 -15.00 -16.48 11.20
C ARG A 200 -16.45 -16.17 10.86
N ALA A 201 -17.33 -16.25 11.84
CA ALA A 201 -18.70 -15.77 11.73
C ALA A 201 -19.13 -15.08 13.03
N LEU A 202 -19.73 -13.89 12.91
CA LEU A 202 -20.29 -13.13 14.04
C LEU A 202 -21.81 -13.25 14.03
N ASP A 203 -22.38 -13.84 15.08
CA ASP A 203 -23.81 -13.77 15.39
C ASP A 203 -24.03 -12.59 16.36
N ARG A 204 -24.55 -11.48 15.82
CA ARG A 204 -24.81 -10.28 16.62
C ARG A 204 -25.94 -10.43 17.62
N GLN A 205 -26.92 -11.30 17.33
CA GLN A 205 -28.07 -11.51 18.21
C GLN A 205 -27.65 -12.31 19.44
N ARG A 206 -26.82 -13.33 19.24
CA ARG A 206 -26.30 -14.16 20.33
C ARG A 206 -25.06 -13.63 21.01
N GLY A 207 -24.44 -12.60 20.46
CA GLY A 207 -23.16 -12.10 20.95
C GLY A 207 -22.03 -13.14 20.81
N THR A 208 -22.03 -13.95 19.75
CA THR A 208 -21.02 -15.01 19.60
C THR A 208 -20.18 -14.84 18.35
N LEU A 209 -18.86 -14.99 18.51
CA LEU A 209 -17.88 -15.04 17.43
C LEU A 209 -17.41 -16.48 17.25
N SER A 210 -17.89 -17.14 16.20
CA SER A 210 -17.43 -18.50 15.85
C SER A 210 -16.10 -18.43 15.10
N LEU A 211 -15.14 -19.23 15.50
CA LEU A 211 -13.84 -19.37 14.84
C LEU A 211 -13.60 -20.84 14.46
N ASN A 212 -13.14 -21.07 13.23
CA ASN A 212 -12.80 -22.39 12.74
C ASN A 212 -11.57 -22.94 13.45
N GLY A 213 -11.65 -24.15 14.01
CA GLY A 213 -10.59 -24.78 14.81
C GLY A 213 -9.36 -25.23 13.99
N ALA A 214 -9.50 -25.38 12.66
CA ALA A 214 -8.39 -25.77 11.77
C ALA A 214 -7.39 -24.64 11.49
N MET A 215 -7.63 -23.44 12.01
CA MET A 215 -6.73 -22.30 11.77
C MET A 215 -5.48 -22.36 12.66
N PRO A 216 -4.31 -21.95 12.11
CA PRO A 216 -3.11 -21.70 12.93
C PRO A 216 -3.36 -20.61 13.98
N PRO A 217 -2.66 -20.66 15.14
CA PRO A 217 -2.85 -19.71 16.24
C PRO A 217 -2.73 -18.24 15.84
N GLU A 218 -1.75 -17.90 15.00
CA GLU A 218 -1.56 -16.54 14.51
C GLU A 218 -2.73 -16.04 13.62
N SER A 219 -3.36 -16.92 12.88
CA SER A 219 -4.55 -16.60 12.09
C SER A 219 -5.78 -16.40 12.98
N ARG A 220 -5.93 -17.24 14.00
CA ARG A 220 -6.98 -17.12 15.02
C ARG A 220 -6.86 -15.78 15.75
N ARG A 221 -5.68 -15.46 16.29
CA ARG A 221 -5.41 -14.20 16.97
C ARG A 221 -5.69 -12.99 16.09
N PHE A 222 -5.32 -13.04 14.82
CA PHE A 222 -5.61 -11.98 13.87
C PHE A 222 -7.12 -11.76 13.67
N LEU A 223 -7.93 -12.83 13.56
CA LEU A 223 -9.36 -12.70 13.39
C LEU A 223 -10.08 -12.20 14.65
N ILE A 224 -9.56 -12.50 15.83
CA ILE A 224 -10.00 -11.92 17.11
C ILE A 224 -9.70 -10.41 17.11
N ALA A 225 -8.46 -10.02 16.80
CA ALA A 225 -8.07 -8.62 16.67
C ALA A 225 -8.90 -7.88 15.63
N HIS A 226 -9.14 -8.50 14.46
CA HIS A 226 -10.01 -7.94 13.42
C HIS A 226 -11.43 -7.66 13.94
N GLN A 227 -12.02 -8.59 14.70
CA GLN A 227 -13.36 -8.36 15.25
C GLN A 227 -13.37 -7.23 16.26
N LEU A 228 -12.35 -7.14 17.11
CA LEU A 228 -12.23 -6.10 18.11
C LEU A 228 -12.12 -4.71 17.46
N VAL A 229 -11.21 -4.53 16.52
CA VAL A 229 -11.04 -3.23 15.83
C VAL A 229 -12.23 -2.86 14.95
N ALA A 230 -12.94 -3.84 14.38
CA ALA A 230 -14.17 -3.61 13.63
C ALA A 230 -15.31 -3.05 14.51
N ILE A 231 -15.24 -3.25 15.82
CA ILE A 231 -16.19 -2.70 16.80
C ILE A 231 -15.65 -1.36 17.34
N GLU A 232 -14.45 -1.35 17.88
CA GLU A 232 -13.93 -0.17 18.58
C GLU A 232 -13.59 0.98 17.64
N PHE A 233 -13.19 0.69 16.40
CA PHE A 233 -12.87 1.72 15.40
C PHE A 233 -13.98 1.88 14.34
N ALA A 234 -15.20 1.40 14.63
CA ALA A 234 -16.31 1.47 13.67
C ALA A 234 -16.59 2.89 13.18
N GLY A 235 -16.53 3.90 14.05
CA GLY A 235 -16.70 5.32 13.72
C GLY A 235 -15.61 5.79 12.75
N THR A 236 -14.35 5.62 13.12
CA THR A 236 -13.20 6.03 12.29
C THR A 236 -13.20 5.31 10.93
N ILE A 237 -13.50 4.01 10.92
CA ILE A 237 -13.62 3.25 9.66
C ILE A 237 -14.76 3.81 8.80
N GLN A 238 -15.89 4.18 9.40
CA GLN A 238 -17.03 4.72 8.67
C GLN A 238 -16.69 6.10 8.08
N GLU A 239 -16.06 6.99 8.84
CA GLU A 239 -15.60 8.30 8.38
C GLU A 239 -14.67 8.18 7.17
N ILE A 240 -13.70 7.25 7.23
CA ILE A 240 -12.78 6.99 6.11
C ILE A 240 -13.54 6.48 4.88
N VAL A 241 -14.48 5.55 5.06
CA VAL A 241 -15.29 4.99 3.96
C VAL A 241 -16.20 6.06 3.33
N ASP A 242 -16.74 6.97 4.13
CA ASP A 242 -17.60 8.05 3.64
C ASP A 242 -16.81 9.12 2.88
N GLY A 243 -15.57 9.38 3.29
CA GLY A 243 -14.64 10.26 2.56
C GLY A 243 -13.98 9.61 1.33
N ALA A 244 -14.13 8.30 1.15
CA ALA A 244 -13.48 7.60 0.06
C ALA A 244 -14.25 7.74 -1.27
N SER A 245 -13.53 7.97 -2.38
CA SER A 245 -14.10 7.99 -3.74
C SER A 245 -14.43 6.59 -4.26
N VAL A 246 -15.21 5.83 -3.46
CA VAL A 246 -15.62 4.45 -3.75
C VAL A 246 -17.14 4.42 -3.90
N SER A 247 -17.63 4.16 -5.12
CA SER A 247 -19.04 4.38 -5.48
C SER A 247 -19.96 3.19 -5.20
N SER A 248 -19.49 1.93 -5.39
CA SER A 248 -20.38 0.78 -5.24
C SER A 248 -20.51 0.34 -3.78
N PRO A 249 -21.70 -0.15 -3.35
CA PRO A 249 -21.90 -0.69 -2.01
C PRO A 249 -20.95 -1.84 -1.68
N GLU A 250 -20.66 -2.71 -2.65
CA GLU A 250 -19.75 -3.85 -2.51
C GLU A 250 -18.32 -3.37 -2.26
N ALA A 251 -17.86 -2.37 -3.02
CA ALA A 251 -16.54 -1.79 -2.83
C ALA A 251 -16.42 -1.07 -1.48
N ARG A 252 -17.47 -0.37 -1.02
CA ARG A 252 -17.52 0.24 0.32
C ARG A 252 -17.44 -0.82 1.43
N ASN A 253 -18.13 -1.95 1.27
CA ASN A 253 -18.06 -3.06 2.22
C ASN A 253 -16.67 -3.72 2.23
N LEU A 254 -16.09 -3.93 1.05
CA LEU A 254 -14.71 -4.44 0.93
C LEU A 254 -13.69 -3.48 1.54
N LEU A 255 -13.89 -2.16 1.38
CA LEU A 255 -13.02 -1.16 2.01
C LEU A 255 -13.13 -1.22 3.54
N ARG A 256 -14.34 -1.34 4.12
CA ARG A 256 -14.51 -1.56 5.58
C ARG A 256 -13.73 -2.78 6.06
N ILE A 257 -13.85 -3.90 5.35
CA ILE A 257 -13.11 -5.13 5.68
C ILE A 257 -11.60 -4.90 5.56
N GLY A 258 -11.16 -4.21 4.51
CA GLY A 258 -9.75 -3.85 4.28
C GLY A 258 -9.17 -2.99 5.40
N LEU A 259 -9.90 -1.96 5.81
CA LEU A 259 -9.52 -1.07 6.93
C LEU A 259 -9.47 -1.81 8.26
N ALA A 260 -10.45 -2.70 8.54
CA ALA A 260 -10.42 -3.54 9.72
C ALA A 260 -9.25 -4.55 9.69
N ASN A 261 -8.91 -5.12 8.52
CA ASN A 261 -7.71 -5.94 8.36
C ASN A 261 -6.42 -5.13 8.61
N TYR A 262 -6.36 -3.89 8.11
CA TYR A 262 -5.24 -2.99 8.35
C TYR A 262 -5.08 -2.71 9.85
N ALA A 263 -6.15 -2.30 10.52
CA ALA A 263 -6.14 -2.00 11.94
C ALA A 263 -5.81 -3.23 12.82
N ALA A 264 -6.26 -4.42 12.43
CA ALA A 264 -5.90 -5.68 13.09
C ALA A 264 -4.39 -5.98 12.97
N GLY A 265 -3.82 -5.73 11.79
CA GLY A 265 -2.38 -5.81 11.58
C GLY A 265 -1.61 -4.81 12.45
N ALA A 266 -2.11 -3.57 12.54
CA ALA A 266 -1.51 -2.53 13.38
C ALA A 266 -1.63 -2.85 14.88
N LEU A 267 -2.75 -3.43 15.33
CA LEU A 267 -2.96 -3.85 16.71
C LEU A 267 -2.02 -5.00 17.11
N THR A 268 -1.86 -6.00 16.24
CA THR A 268 -0.99 -7.16 16.52
C THR A 268 0.50 -6.84 16.35
N MET A 269 0.83 -5.81 15.57
CA MET A 269 2.18 -5.31 15.28
C MET A 269 2.22 -3.78 15.41
N PRO A 270 2.21 -3.23 16.66
CA PRO A 270 2.17 -1.79 16.92
C PRO A 270 3.35 -1.08 16.27
N TYR A 271 3.10 0.09 15.67
CA TYR A 271 3.99 0.76 14.74
C TYR A 271 5.42 0.95 15.26
N GLY A 272 5.57 1.70 16.34
CA GLY A 272 6.89 2.06 16.86
C GLY A 272 7.70 0.83 17.29
N ARG A 273 7.05 -0.07 18.02
CA ARG A 273 7.67 -1.32 18.51
C ARG A 273 8.02 -2.27 17.36
N PHE A 274 7.13 -2.43 16.37
CA PHE A 274 7.38 -3.31 15.23
C PHE A 274 8.49 -2.76 14.34
N ARG A 275 8.46 -1.46 14.01
CA ARG A 275 9.49 -0.79 13.20
C ARG A 275 10.88 -0.88 13.88
N ALA A 276 10.98 -0.57 15.17
CA ALA A 276 12.25 -0.64 15.89
C ALA A 276 12.82 -2.07 15.89
N THR A 277 11.96 -3.07 16.17
CA THR A 277 12.35 -4.48 16.16
C THR A 277 12.77 -4.95 14.77
N ALA A 278 12.05 -4.53 13.73
CA ALA A 278 12.38 -4.87 12.34
C ALA A 278 13.75 -4.34 11.95
N ARG A 279 14.05 -3.08 12.26
CA ARG A 279 15.38 -2.50 12.01
C ARG A 279 16.49 -3.23 12.77
N GLN A 280 16.29 -3.53 14.07
CA GLN A 280 17.25 -4.26 14.88
C GLN A 280 17.56 -5.65 14.32
N MET A 281 16.55 -6.31 13.73
CA MET A 281 16.67 -7.65 13.14
C MET A 281 16.99 -7.64 11.65
N ARG A 282 17.31 -6.46 11.06
CA ARG A 282 17.52 -6.29 9.62
C ARG A 282 16.40 -6.94 8.80
N HIS A 283 15.15 -6.75 9.26
CA HIS A 283 13.91 -7.22 8.61
C HIS A 283 13.85 -8.75 8.39
N ASP A 284 14.44 -9.55 9.29
CA ASP A 284 14.32 -11.01 9.30
C ASP A 284 12.88 -11.41 9.66
N ILE A 285 12.13 -11.86 8.64
CA ILE A 285 10.69 -12.12 8.76
C ILE A 285 10.39 -13.27 9.75
N ASP A 286 11.17 -14.35 9.72
CA ASP A 286 10.93 -15.49 10.61
C ASP A 286 11.17 -15.10 12.09
N ARG A 287 12.14 -14.22 12.37
CA ARG A 287 12.38 -13.67 13.71
C ARG A 287 11.24 -12.73 14.13
N LEU A 288 10.76 -11.89 13.22
CA LEU A 288 9.60 -11.01 13.45
C LEU A 288 8.33 -11.82 13.74
N CYS A 289 8.08 -12.88 12.97
CA CYS A 289 6.95 -13.78 13.20
C CYS A 289 6.95 -14.35 14.61
N ARG A 290 8.10 -14.87 15.07
CA ARG A 290 8.25 -15.41 16.44
C ARG A 290 8.09 -14.32 17.52
N ARG A 291 8.63 -13.13 17.29
CA ARG A 291 8.57 -12.02 18.25
C ARG A 291 7.18 -11.47 18.48
N PHE A 292 6.37 -11.43 17.42
CA PHE A 292 5.03 -10.83 17.45
C PHE A 292 3.88 -11.86 17.41
N GLY A 293 4.17 -13.15 17.27
CA GLY A 293 3.15 -14.20 17.18
C GLY A 293 2.24 -14.01 15.94
N VAL A 294 2.85 -13.70 14.80
CA VAL A 294 2.14 -13.43 13.53
C VAL A 294 2.64 -14.34 12.42
N SER A 295 1.82 -14.51 11.37
CA SER A 295 2.24 -15.30 10.22
C SER A 295 3.24 -14.56 9.34
N PHE A 296 3.97 -15.30 8.52
CA PHE A 296 4.93 -14.77 7.55
C PHE A 296 4.29 -13.72 6.63
N GLU A 297 3.10 -14.02 6.09
CA GLU A 297 2.34 -13.08 5.25
C GLU A 297 1.97 -11.80 6.01
N GLN A 298 1.53 -11.91 7.27
CA GLN A 298 1.16 -10.76 8.09
C GLN A 298 2.36 -9.84 8.35
N ALA A 299 3.52 -10.42 8.69
CA ALA A 299 4.74 -9.64 8.91
C ALA A 299 5.21 -8.93 7.63
N CYS A 300 5.25 -9.62 6.49
CA CYS A 300 5.58 -9.02 5.20
C CYS A 300 4.63 -7.88 4.83
N HIS A 301 3.32 -8.11 5.00
CA HIS A 301 2.31 -7.09 4.72
C HIS A 301 2.49 -5.87 5.64
N ARG A 302 2.72 -6.08 6.93
CA ARG A 302 2.92 -4.98 7.88
C ARG A 302 4.15 -4.14 7.54
N LEU A 303 5.26 -4.74 7.12
CA LEU A 303 6.46 -4.02 6.68
C LEU A 303 6.17 -3.08 5.51
N SER A 304 5.32 -3.48 4.56
CA SER A 304 4.95 -2.62 3.43
C SER A 304 4.03 -1.43 3.81
N THR A 305 3.54 -1.38 5.05
CA THR A 305 2.66 -0.31 5.55
C THR A 305 3.36 0.65 6.52
N LEU A 306 4.67 0.54 6.73
CA LEU A 306 5.42 1.39 7.66
C LEU A 306 5.80 2.73 7.01
N GLN A 307 4.79 3.55 6.68
CA GLN A 307 4.95 4.81 5.95
C GLN A 307 4.46 6.03 6.76
N ARG A 308 4.56 5.97 8.11
CA ARG A 308 4.23 7.11 8.99
C ARG A 308 5.23 8.24 8.75
N SER A 309 4.73 9.44 8.42
CA SER A 309 5.56 10.63 8.18
C SER A 309 6.47 10.93 9.38
N GLY A 310 7.77 11.14 9.10
CA GLY A 310 8.83 11.38 10.10
C GLY A 310 9.25 10.15 10.90
N ALA A 311 8.65 8.99 10.62
CA ALA A 311 9.00 7.72 11.26
C ALA A 311 8.88 6.54 10.27
N GLU A 312 9.21 6.77 9.02
CA GLU A 312 9.12 5.79 7.94
C GLU A 312 9.99 4.57 8.20
N GLY A 313 9.53 3.41 7.73
CA GLY A 313 10.34 2.22 7.55
C GLY A 313 11.06 2.22 6.21
N ILE A 314 11.69 1.10 5.85
CA ILE A 314 12.17 0.87 4.49
C ILE A 314 10.95 0.80 3.57
N PRO A 315 10.96 1.48 2.41
CA PRO A 315 9.91 1.31 1.41
C PRO A 315 9.97 -0.12 0.85
N PHE A 316 9.00 -0.95 1.22
CA PHE A 316 8.87 -2.28 0.68
C PHE A 316 7.72 -2.36 -0.32
N TYR A 317 7.89 -3.17 -1.36
CA TYR A 317 6.77 -3.75 -2.08
C TYR A 317 6.46 -5.14 -1.52
N PHE A 318 5.19 -5.47 -1.52
CA PHE A 318 4.65 -6.79 -1.13
C PHE A 318 3.74 -7.30 -2.23
N CYS A 319 3.86 -8.59 -2.55
CA CYS A 319 3.00 -9.25 -3.51
C CYS A 319 2.69 -10.67 -3.05
N ARG A 320 1.44 -11.12 -3.28
CA ARG A 320 1.03 -12.53 -3.12
C ARG A 320 0.54 -13.08 -4.44
N VAL A 321 1.10 -14.21 -4.84
CA VAL A 321 0.82 -14.88 -6.10
C VAL A 321 0.27 -16.27 -5.84
N ASP A 322 -0.78 -16.66 -6.55
CA ASP A 322 -1.32 -18.02 -6.50
C ASP A 322 -0.53 -19.01 -7.36
N MET A 323 -0.96 -20.28 -7.39
CA MET A 323 -0.30 -21.34 -8.16
C MET A 323 -0.32 -21.12 -9.69
N ALA A 324 -1.25 -20.29 -10.19
CA ALA A 324 -1.38 -19.96 -11.60
C ALA A 324 -0.62 -18.68 -12.00
N GLY A 325 0.09 -18.05 -11.04
CA GLY A 325 0.83 -16.82 -11.29
C GLY A 325 0.01 -15.55 -11.17
N ASN A 326 -1.27 -15.64 -10.75
CA ASN A 326 -2.10 -14.47 -10.57
C ASN A 326 -1.72 -13.70 -9.30
N ILE A 327 -1.59 -12.38 -9.42
CA ILE A 327 -1.36 -11.50 -8.28
C ILE A 327 -2.68 -11.32 -7.50
N THR A 328 -2.78 -11.97 -6.35
CA THR A 328 -4.00 -11.96 -5.51
C THR A 328 -4.00 -10.87 -4.44
N LYS A 329 -2.82 -10.34 -4.09
CA LYS A 329 -2.65 -9.21 -3.18
C LYS A 329 -1.36 -8.49 -3.53
N ARG A 330 -1.38 -7.16 -3.49
CA ARG A 330 -0.19 -6.35 -3.74
C ARG A 330 -0.25 -5.03 -2.98
N HIS A 331 0.91 -4.57 -2.54
CA HIS A 331 1.16 -3.26 -1.96
C HIS A 331 2.55 -2.81 -2.40
N SER A 332 2.73 -1.55 -2.70
CA SER A 332 4.06 -1.01 -3.00
C SER A 332 4.21 0.36 -2.34
N ALA A 333 5.27 0.51 -1.57
CA ALA A 333 5.80 1.79 -1.11
C ALA A 333 7.06 2.20 -1.90
N THR A 334 7.41 1.39 -2.93
CA THR A 334 8.54 1.62 -3.84
C THR A 334 8.04 2.12 -5.19
N ARG A 335 8.96 2.47 -6.09
CA ARG A 335 8.65 2.80 -7.49
C ARG A 335 8.17 1.59 -8.31
N LEU A 336 8.32 0.35 -7.81
CA LEU A 336 7.88 -0.84 -8.52
C LEU A 336 6.35 -0.84 -8.68
N GLN A 337 5.92 -0.79 -9.91
CA GLN A 337 4.53 -0.98 -10.28
C GLN A 337 4.29 -2.46 -10.60
N PHE A 338 3.13 -2.96 -10.18
CA PHE A 338 2.72 -4.32 -10.52
C PHE A 338 1.76 -4.30 -11.71
N ALA A 339 1.86 -5.30 -12.57
CA ALA A 339 0.81 -5.55 -13.55
C ALA A 339 -0.54 -5.66 -12.85
N ARG A 340 -1.53 -4.94 -13.39
CA ARG A 340 -2.90 -4.99 -12.82
C ARG A 340 -3.64 -6.22 -13.29
N PHE A 341 -3.36 -6.64 -14.52
CA PHE A 341 -3.97 -7.77 -15.19
C PHE A 341 -2.90 -8.61 -15.88
N GLY A 342 -3.22 -9.88 -16.13
CA GLY A 342 -2.30 -10.81 -16.74
C GLY A 342 -1.25 -11.37 -15.77
N GLY A 343 -0.36 -12.20 -16.29
CA GLY A 343 0.76 -12.77 -15.54
C GLY A 343 1.82 -11.71 -15.25
N ALA A 344 2.40 -11.77 -14.06
CA ALA A 344 3.62 -11.05 -13.76
C ALA A 344 4.77 -11.58 -14.63
N CYS A 345 5.86 -10.81 -14.73
CA CYS A 345 7.04 -11.23 -15.49
C CYS A 345 7.51 -12.63 -15.05
N PRO A 346 7.72 -13.58 -15.98
CA PRO A 346 8.16 -14.94 -15.64
C PRO A 346 9.47 -15.01 -14.88
N LEU A 347 10.32 -13.99 -15.00
CA LEU A 347 11.62 -13.92 -14.33
C LEU A 347 11.52 -13.48 -12.85
N TRP A 348 10.33 -13.22 -12.33
CA TRP A 348 10.19 -12.89 -10.90
C TRP A 348 10.35 -14.14 -10.05
N ILE A 349 11.20 -14.05 -9.05
CA ILE A 349 11.50 -15.13 -8.10
C ILE A 349 10.27 -15.69 -7.37
N VAL A 350 9.18 -14.92 -7.30
CA VAL A 350 7.93 -15.35 -6.65
C VAL A 350 7.32 -16.56 -7.32
N HIS A 351 7.52 -16.74 -8.64
CA HIS A 351 7.02 -17.89 -9.39
C HIS A 351 7.79 -19.16 -9.04
N GLU A 352 9.09 -19.07 -8.81
CA GLU A 352 9.90 -20.20 -8.32
C GLU A 352 9.48 -20.58 -6.89
N ALA A 353 9.27 -19.60 -6.02
CA ALA A 353 8.88 -19.82 -4.64
C ALA A 353 7.56 -20.61 -4.49
N VAL A 354 6.61 -20.45 -5.42
CA VAL A 354 5.35 -21.21 -5.43
C VAL A 354 5.59 -22.71 -5.55
N ALA A 355 6.60 -23.11 -6.34
CA ALA A 355 6.94 -24.51 -6.58
C ALA A 355 7.68 -25.16 -5.40
N ILE A 356 8.36 -24.35 -4.57
CA ILE A 356 9.22 -24.81 -3.47
C ILE A 356 8.70 -24.26 -2.12
N PRO A 357 7.65 -24.87 -1.53
CA PRO A 357 7.09 -24.41 -0.28
C PRO A 357 8.12 -24.33 0.86
N ASP A 358 7.93 -23.37 1.76
CA ASP A 358 8.72 -23.11 2.97
C ASP A 358 10.20 -22.73 2.75
N ARG A 359 10.69 -22.76 1.54
CA ARG A 359 12.03 -22.25 1.21
C ARG A 359 11.95 -20.76 0.90
N ILE A 360 12.87 -19.99 1.46
CA ILE A 360 13.10 -18.60 1.07
C ILE A 360 14.08 -18.60 -0.11
N VAL A 361 13.68 -17.96 -1.19
CA VAL A 361 14.50 -17.68 -2.36
C VAL A 361 14.70 -16.17 -2.49
N VAL A 362 15.84 -15.75 -3.02
CA VAL A 362 16.23 -14.34 -3.08
C VAL A 362 16.64 -13.94 -4.50
N GLN A 363 16.42 -12.69 -4.88
CA GLN A 363 16.72 -12.17 -6.20
C GLN A 363 17.27 -10.76 -6.15
N HIS A 364 18.33 -10.50 -6.92
CA HIS A 364 18.77 -9.18 -7.34
C HIS A 364 18.22 -8.93 -8.74
N ALA A 365 17.36 -7.95 -8.90
CA ALA A 365 16.64 -7.71 -10.14
C ALA A 365 16.74 -6.24 -10.57
N GLU A 366 16.55 -5.99 -11.88
CA GLU A 366 16.52 -4.65 -12.46
C GLU A 366 15.31 -4.50 -13.38
N THR A 367 14.53 -3.46 -13.16
CA THR A 367 13.40 -3.07 -14.01
C THR A 367 13.88 -2.34 -15.27
N PRO A 368 13.03 -2.20 -16.33
CA PRO A 368 13.45 -1.56 -17.58
C PRO A 368 13.89 -0.10 -17.43
N ASP A 369 13.44 0.61 -16.40
CA ASP A 369 13.83 1.97 -16.03
C ASP A 369 15.18 2.03 -15.28
N GLY A 370 15.89 0.90 -15.14
CA GLY A 370 17.20 0.81 -14.50
C GLY A 370 17.17 0.78 -12.97
N VAL A 371 16.00 0.72 -12.36
CA VAL A 371 15.89 0.62 -10.90
C VAL A 371 16.19 -0.80 -10.45
N ARG A 372 17.11 -0.93 -9.48
CA ARG A 372 17.52 -2.22 -8.93
C ARG A 372 16.79 -2.53 -7.64
N TYR A 373 16.42 -3.79 -7.50
CA TYR A 373 15.68 -4.30 -6.35
C TYR A 373 16.34 -5.53 -5.75
N VAL A 374 16.25 -5.63 -4.44
CA VAL A 374 16.54 -6.85 -3.69
C VAL A 374 15.23 -7.38 -3.16
N SER A 375 14.91 -8.64 -3.46
CA SER A 375 13.68 -9.28 -3.03
C SER A 375 13.91 -10.67 -2.47
N MET A 376 13.03 -11.08 -1.57
CA MET A 376 12.87 -12.46 -1.15
C MET A 376 11.46 -12.94 -1.49
N ALA A 377 11.32 -14.23 -1.71
CA ALA A 377 10.02 -14.88 -1.87
C ALA A 377 9.98 -16.19 -1.09
N LYS A 378 8.79 -16.55 -0.58
CA LYS A 378 8.53 -17.80 0.14
C LYS A 378 7.19 -18.39 -0.29
N GLY A 379 7.21 -19.67 -0.70
CA GLY A 379 5.99 -20.46 -0.90
C GLY A 379 5.34 -20.79 0.46
N LEU A 380 4.03 -20.63 0.55
CA LEU A 380 3.27 -20.86 1.75
C LEU A 380 2.16 -21.88 1.48
N VAL A 381 2.00 -22.84 2.39
CA VAL A 381 0.91 -23.81 2.38
C VAL A 381 0.04 -23.59 3.60
N LYS A 382 -1.23 -23.28 3.40
CA LYS A 382 -2.22 -23.21 4.48
C LYS A 382 -3.01 -24.52 4.53
N PRO A 383 -2.86 -25.32 5.58
CA PRO A 383 -3.60 -26.56 5.74
C PRO A 383 -5.11 -26.32 5.63
N SER A 384 -5.83 -27.29 5.09
CA SER A 384 -7.28 -27.24 5.00
C SER A 384 -7.97 -27.80 6.26
N GLY A 385 -7.21 -28.47 7.13
CA GLY A 385 -7.73 -29.21 8.27
C GLY A 385 -8.26 -30.60 7.92
N SER A 386 -8.30 -31.00 6.64
CA SER A 386 -8.81 -32.29 6.20
C SER A 386 -8.05 -32.80 4.99
N PHE A 387 -7.82 -34.12 4.93
CA PHE A 387 -7.21 -34.78 3.77
C PHE A 387 -8.06 -34.65 2.49
N THR A 388 -9.37 -34.59 2.63
CA THR A 388 -10.32 -34.49 1.51
C THR A 388 -10.41 -33.09 0.90
N ARG A 389 -9.78 -32.07 1.52
CA ARG A 389 -9.76 -30.70 1.05
C ARG A 389 -8.35 -30.30 0.66
N SER A 390 -8.20 -29.75 -0.54
CA SER A 390 -6.89 -29.25 -0.99
C SER A 390 -6.40 -28.10 -0.11
N PRO A 391 -5.14 -28.13 0.34
CA PRO A 391 -4.55 -26.98 1.03
C PRO A 391 -4.45 -25.80 0.09
N ARG A 392 -4.54 -24.57 0.64
CA ARG A 392 -4.31 -23.36 -0.13
C ARG A 392 -2.81 -23.12 -0.26
N ARG A 393 -2.36 -23.00 -1.50
CA ARG A 393 -0.93 -22.76 -1.83
C ARG A 393 -0.79 -21.43 -2.55
N TYR A 394 0.20 -20.66 -2.15
CA TYR A 394 0.54 -19.37 -2.76
C TYR A 394 1.97 -19.01 -2.34
N ALA A 395 2.56 -18.04 -3.02
CA ALA A 395 3.81 -17.45 -2.58
C ALA A 395 3.61 -15.99 -2.20
N VAL A 396 4.44 -15.51 -1.28
CA VAL A 396 4.58 -14.11 -0.97
C VAL A 396 5.98 -13.63 -1.31
N THR A 397 6.09 -12.41 -1.78
CA THR A 397 7.37 -11.72 -1.97
C THR A 397 7.36 -10.39 -1.25
N LEU A 398 8.51 -10.02 -0.74
CA LEU A 398 8.82 -8.72 -0.15
C LEU A 398 10.14 -8.25 -0.75
N GLY A 399 10.20 -7.00 -1.18
CA GLY A 399 11.44 -6.45 -1.73
C GLY A 399 11.50 -4.94 -1.57
N CYS A 400 12.71 -4.40 -1.66
CA CYS A 400 13.02 -2.98 -1.59
C CYS A 400 13.99 -2.58 -2.69
N GLU A 401 14.16 -1.29 -2.91
CA GLU A 401 15.20 -0.80 -3.80
C GLU A 401 16.59 -1.17 -3.23
N ALA A 402 17.55 -1.43 -4.11
CA ALA A 402 18.87 -1.98 -3.75
C ALA A 402 19.68 -1.07 -2.82
N GLU A 403 19.36 0.22 -2.74
CA GLU A 403 19.97 1.14 -1.79
C GLU A 403 19.72 0.75 -0.32
N HIS A 404 18.62 0.06 -0.05
CA HIS A 404 18.26 -0.45 1.28
C HIS A 404 18.77 -1.87 1.58
N ALA A 405 19.57 -2.45 0.68
CA ALA A 405 20.04 -3.84 0.81
C ALA A 405 20.81 -4.12 2.11
N ALA A 406 21.53 -3.13 2.65
CA ALA A 406 22.26 -3.28 3.91
C ALA A 406 21.36 -3.54 5.13
N ASP A 407 20.13 -3.04 5.08
CA ASP A 407 19.14 -3.20 6.14
C ASP A 407 18.22 -4.42 5.95
N PHE A 408 18.40 -5.18 4.87
CA PHE A 408 17.56 -6.32 4.51
C PHE A 408 18.38 -7.62 4.51
N VAL A 409 18.25 -8.43 5.55
CA VAL A 409 19.10 -9.60 5.83
C VAL A 409 19.20 -10.57 4.63
N TYR A 410 18.16 -10.68 3.84
CA TYR A 410 18.12 -11.56 2.68
C TYR A 410 19.07 -11.14 1.56
N ALA A 411 19.50 -9.88 1.55
CA ALA A 411 20.51 -9.38 0.62
C ALA A 411 21.90 -9.97 0.85
N ASP A 412 22.18 -10.52 2.03
CA ASP A 412 23.47 -11.13 2.36
C ASP A 412 23.71 -12.42 1.57
N ALA A 413 22.64 -13.07 1.11
CA ALA A 413 22.73 -14.28 0.29
C ALA A 413 22.90 -13.99 -1.21
N LEU A 414 22.95 -12.71 -1.63
CA LEU A 414 23.07 -12.30 -3.02
C LEU A 414 24.50 -11.88 -3.38
N ASP A 415 25.00 -12.37 -4.50
CA ASP A 415 26.14 -11.74 -5.15
C ASP A 415 25.67 -10.49 -5.91
N ARG A 416 25.80 -9.32 -5.28
CA ARG A 416 25.41 -8.04 -5.86
C ARG A 416 26.41 -7.50 -6.89
N THR A 417 27.54 -8.18 -7.10
CA THR A 417 28.50 -7.85 -8.17
C THR A 417 28.10 -8.52 -9.48
N ALA A 418 27.32 -9.60 -9.41
CA ALA A 418 26.72 -10.23 -10.58
C ALA A 418 25.66 -9.34 -11.23
N PRO A 419 25.48 -9.42 -12.55
CA PRO A 419 24.42 -8.70 -13.25
C PRO A 419 23.04 -8.99 -12.64
N PRO A 420 22.19 -7.97 -12.41
CA PRO A 420 20.84 -8.18 -11.92
C PRO A 420 19.98 -8.92 -12.96
N ILE A 421 19.00 -9.69 -12.50
CA ILE A 421 18.04 -10.34 -13.39
C ILE A 421 17.14 -9.27 -14.02
N PRO A 422 17.03 -9.21 -15.36
CA PRO A 422 16.28 -8.16 -16.06
C PRO A 422 14.76 -8.46 -16.04
N ILE A 423 14.10 -8.10 -14.96
CA ILE A 423 12.65 -8.28 -14.82
C ILE A 423 11.86 -7.18 -15.55
N GLY A 424 10.60 -7.48 -15.87
CA GLY A 424 9.60 -6.52 -16.33
C GLY A 424 8.39 -6.50 -15.42
N ILE A 425 7.39 -5.69 -15.76
CA ILE A 425 6.08 -5.67 -15.07
C ILE A 425 5.21 -6.81 -15.57
N SER A 426 4.98 -6.85 -16.89
CA SER A 426 4.36 -7.96 -17.64
C SER A 426 4.92 -7.97 -19.06
N CYS A 427 4.83 -9.08 -19.77
CA CYS A 427 5.38 -9.17 -21.12
C CYS A 427 4.77 -8.16 -22.10
N ARG A 428 3.46 -7.89 -21.98
CA ARG A 428 2.74 -6.97 -22.87
C ARG A 428 3.13 -5.49 -22.70
N LEU A 429 3.66 -5.14 -21.53
CA LEU A 429 4.07 -3.77 -21.18
C LEU A 429 5.60 -3.64 -21.08
N CYS A 430 6.35 -4.69 -21.39
CA CYS A 430 7.79 -4.71 -21.20
C CYS A 430 8.52 -4.19 -22.45
N PRO A 431 9.26 -3.08 -22.34
CA PRO A 431 9.98 -2.50 -23.48
C PRO A 431 11.26 -3.23 -23.85
N ARG A 432 11.66 -4.30 -23.15
CA ARG A 432 12.88 -5.07 -23.48
C ARG A 432 12.70 -5.80 -24.81
N ASP A 433 13.74 -5.79 -25.64
CA ASP A 433 13.69 -6.42 -26.98
C ASP A 433 14.22 -7.86 -26.96
N ASP A 434 15.16 -8.17 -26.09
CA ASP A 434 16.01 -9.35 -26.05
C ASP A 434 15.66 -10.32 -24.90
N CYS A 435 14.37 -10.52 -24.63
CA CYS A 435 13.96 -11.39 -23.52
C CYS A 435 13.60 -12.82 -24.01
N ASP A 436 14.43 -13.80 -23.71
CA ASP A 436 14.22 -15.21 -24.03
C ASP A 436 13.05 -15.87 -23.25
N GLN A 437 12.58 -15.22 -22.17
CA GLN A 437 11.47 -15.70 -21.34
C GLN A 437 10.15 -14.98 -21.66
N ARG A 438 10.11 -14.23 -22.75
CA ARG A 438 8.91 -13.50 -23.15
C ARG A 438 7.76 -14.44 -23.52
N ALA A 439 6.66 -14.36 -22.77
CA ALA A 439 5.48 -15.18 -23.01
C ALA A 439 4.52 -14.56 -24.06
N PHE A 440 4.46 -13.21 -24.13
CA PHE A 440 3.58 -12.46 -25.05
C PHE A 440 4.36 -11.32 -25.70
N PRO A 441 4.07 -10.97 -26.98
CA PRO A 441 4.62 -9.76 -27.57
C PRO A 441 4.15 -8.49 -26.82
N PRO A 442 4.92 -7.37 -26.91
CA PRO A 442 4.47 -6.08 -26.41
C PRO A 442 3.18 -5.67 -27.13
N ALA A 443 2.29 -4.98 -26.44
CA ALA A 443 1.01 -4.54 -27.00
C ALA A 443 1.13 -3.28 -27.88
N ASP A 444 2.19 -2.51 -27.69
CA ASP A 444 2.45 -1.20 -28.28
C ASP A 444 3.50 -1.21 -29.39
N ARG A 445 3.99 -2.40 -29.81
CA ARG A 445 5.07 -2.55 -30.78
C ARG A 445 4.76 -3.65 -31.78
N ASP A 446 5.24 -3.48 -32.99
CA ASP A 446 5.13 -4.45 -34.04
C ASP A 446 6.09 -5.65 -33.84
N ILE A 447 5.74 -6.77 -34.42
CA ILE A 447 6.56 -7.96 -34.46
C ILE A 447 6.92 -8.36 -35.89
N ALA A 448 8.17 -8.75 -36.09
CA ALA A 448 8.63 -9.35 -37.35
C ALA A 448 8.81 -10.86 -37.15
N VAL A 449 8.22 -11.64 -38.05
CA VAL A 449 8.35 -13.10 -38.08
C VAL A 449 9.11 -13.49 -39.35
N ASP A 450 10.23 -14.17 -39.18
CA ASP A 450 11.01 -14.74 -40.26
C ASP A 450 10.81 -16.26 -40.21
N PRO A 451 10.20 -16.88 -41.24
CA PRO A 451 9.93 -18.32 -41.25
C PRO A 451 11.20 -19.18 -41.35
N ASP A 452 12.32 -18.60 -41.78
CA ASP A 452 13.60 -19.29 -41.93
C ASP A 452 14.51 -19.11 -40.71
N LEU A 453 14.09 -18.29 -39.72
CA LEU A 453 14.86 -18.05 -38.50
C LEU A 453 14.08 -18.54 -37.26
N ARG A 454 14.71 -19.41 -36.48
CA ARG A 454 14.13 -19.86 -35.21
C ARG A 454 15.01 -19.46 -34.03
N GLY A 455 14.53 -18.49 -33.25
CA GLY A 455 15.07 -18.16 -31.94
C GLY A 455 14.32 -18.87 -30.81
N THR A 456 14.62 -18.52 -29.56
CA THR A 456 13.87 -18.95 -28.37
C THR A 456 12.45 -18.44 -28.43
N VAL A 457 12.30 -17.17 -28.82
CA VAL A 457 11.00 -16.52 -29.12
C VAL A 457 10.82 -16.52 -30.66
N PRO A 458 9.65 -16.91 -31.21
CA PRO A 458 9.47 -17.10 -32.66
C PRO A 458 9.26 -15.81 -33.45
N TYR A 459 9.49 -14.65 -32.85
CA TYR A 459 9.40 -13.34 -33.47
C TYR A 459 10.46 -12.38 -32.89
N ARG A 460 10.73 -11.32 -33.59
CA ARG A 460 11.49 -10.16 -33.08
C ARG A 460 10.54 -8.98 -32.89
N VAL A 461 10.76 -8.20 -31.83
CA VAL A 461 10.08 -6.93 -31.61
C VAL A 461 10.77 -5.86 -32.46
N VAL A 462 10.03 -5.08 -33.20
CA VAL A 462 10.52 -4.04 -34.14
C VAL A 462 9.93 -2.68 -33.80
#